data_1f849ca15fb70e36a7d6b9542f978063
#
_entry.id   1f849ca15fb70e36a7d6b9542f978063
#
_cell.length_a   1.000
_cell.length_b   1.000
_cell.length_c   1.000
_cell.angle_alpha   90.00
_cell.angle_beta   90.00
_cell.angle_gamma   90.00
#
_symmetry.space_group_name_H-M   'P 1'
#
loop_
_entity.id
_entity.type
_entity.pdbx_description
1 polymer ?
#
loop_
_entity_poly.entity_id
_entity_poly.type
_entity_poly.pdbx_seq_one_letter_code
_entity_poly.pdbx_strand_id
1 'polypeptide(L)'
;MSLNNYFGMGIYHDKERNIIYISQQQYIVSLVKIFQKYGISEFRTPMDERQHYSKSQMIKAGSAEALQMATLPYRELIGSLLWVSNGTRPDVTYPVNTLTKFTGNPALIHWRAALRVLGFLNATKNYCIR
;
A
#
# COMPACT_ATOMS: atom_id res chain seq x y z
N MET A 1 -15.65 5.74 -25.19
CA MET A 1 -14.88 5.32 -24.01
C MET A 1 -15.78 5.26 -22.80
N SER A 2 -15.83 4.13 -22.14
CA SER A 2 -16.64 3.97 -20.94
C SER A 2 -15.74 3.66 -19.75
N LEU A 3 -16.00 4.33 -18.63
CA LEU A 3 -15.33 4.10 -17.35
C LEU A 3 -16.34 3.52 -16.38
N ASN A 4 -16.12 2.30 -15.96
CA ASN A 4 -16.95 1.63 -14.95
C ASN A 4 -16.13 1.31 -13.72
N ASN A 5 -16.73 1.47 -12.54
CA ASN A 5 -16.13 1.06 -11.28
C ASN A 5 -16.67 -0.33 -10.92
N TYR A 6 -15.75 -1.24 -10.59
CA TYR A 6 -16.09 -2.59 -10.18
C TYR A 6 -15.15 -3.01 -9.05
N PHE A 7 -15.69 -3.20 -7.84
CA PHE A 7 -14.92 -3.54 -6.63
C PHE A 7 -13.78 -2.56 -6.35
N GLY A 8 -14.03 -1.26 -6.52
CA GLY A 8 -13.01 -0.24 -6.32
C GLY A 8 -12.03 -0.09 -7.47
N MET A 9 -12.20 -0.85 -8.54
CA MET A 9 -11.37 -0.76 -9.74
C MET A 9 -12.08 0.04 -10.82
N GLY A 10 -11.35 0.94 -11.46
CA GLY A 10 -11.84 1.64 -12.66
C GLY A 10 -11.51 0.81 -13.88
N ILE A 11 -12.51 0.50 -14.68
CA ILE A 11 -12.36 -0.22 -15.94
C ILE A 11 -12.60 0.74 -17.07
N TYR A 12 -11.62 0.88 -17.94
CA TYR A 12 -11.63 1.79 -19.05
C TYR A 12 -11.40 1.03 -20.35
N HIS A 13 -12.34 1.13 -21.30
CA HIS A 13 -12.26 0.42 -22.56
C HIS A 13 -12.06 1.40 -23.70
N ASP A 14 -10.91 1.31 -24.37
CA ASP A 14 -10.62 2.03 -25.60
C ASP A 14 -11.08 1.16 -26.77
N LYS A 15 -12.26 1.48 -27.31
CA LYS A 15 -12.88 0.68 -28.36
C LYS A 15 -12.12 0.75 -29.69
N GLU A 16 -11.47 1.89 -29.97
CA GLU A 16 -10.73 2.08 -31.22
C GLU A 16 -9.49 1.18 -31.24
N ARG A 17 -8.78 1.06 -30.14
CA ARG A 17 -7.58 0.23 -30.02
C ARG A 17 -7.88 -1.16 -29.49
N ASN A 18 -9.11 -1.40 -29.06
CA ASN A 18 -9.55 -2.65 -28.44
C ASN A 18 -8.67 -3.02 -27.22
N ILE A 19 -8.42 -2.04 -26.36
CA ILE A 19 -7.62 -2.19 -25.16
C ILE A 19 -8.48 -1.89 -23.94
N ILE A 20 -8.37 -2.73 -22.91
CA ILE A 20 -9.03 -2.52 -21.63
C ILE A 20 -7.95 -2.13 -20.62
N TYR A 21 -8.18 -1.03 -19.91
CA TYR A 21 -7.33 -0.56 -18.83
C TYR A 21 -8.04 -0.77 -17.50
N ILE A 22 -7.33 -1.31 -16.52
CA ILE A 22 -7.86 -1.52 -15.18
C ILE A 22 -7.01 -0.72 -14.22
N SER A 23 -7.64 0.15 -13.41
CA SER A 23 -6.96 1.06 -12.51
C SER A 23 -7.62 1.05 -11.14
N GLN A 24 -6.84 1.23 -10.10
CA GLN A 24 -7.31 1.42 -8.73
C GLN A 24 -7.02 2.83 -8.22
N GLN A 25 -6.93 3.80 -9.13
CA GLN A 25 -6.59 5.18 -8.79
C GLN A 25 -7.51 5.76 -7.71
N GLN A 26 -8.82 5.58 -7.86
CA GLN A 26 -9.78 6.11 -6.89
C GLN A 26 -9.64 5.44 -5.52
N TYR A 27 -9.36 4.15 -5.51
CA TYR A 27 -9.12 3.42 -4.26
C TYR A 27 -7.86 3.93 -3.56
N ILE A 28 -6.79 4.15 -4.32
CA ILE A 28 -5.54 4.70 -3.77
C ILE A 28 -5.78 6.10 -3.22
N VAL A 29 -6.53 6.95 -3.92
CA VAL A 29 -6.88 8.29 -3.43
C VAL A 29 -7.65 8.21 -2.12
N SER A 30 -8.59 7.27 -2.01
CA SER A 30 -9.35 7.06 -0.78
C SER A 30 -8.45 6.64 0.38
N LEU A 31 -7.51 5.72 0.13
CA LEU A 31 -6.54 5.30 1.15
C LEU A 31 -5.68 6.45 1.63
N VAL A 32 -5.19 7.27 0.70
CA VAL A 32 -4.36 8.42 1.04
C VAL A 32 -5.14 9.37 1.97
N LYS A 33 -6.42 9.62 1.68
CA LYS A 33 -7.26 10.46 2.53
C LYS A 33 -7.40 9.88 3.93
N ILE A 34 -7.59 8.56 4.05
CA ILE A 34 -7.76 7.90 5.35
C ILE A 34 -6.48 7.99 6.18
N PHE A 35 -5.31 7.79 5.57
CA PHE A 35 -4.04 7.71 6.28
C PHE A 35 -3.23 9.01 6.25
N GLN A 36 -3.75 10.09 5.66
CA GLN A 36 -3.03 11.36 5.53
C GLN A 36 -2.65 11.95 6.89
N LYS A 37 -3.44 11.73 7.92
CA LYS A 37 -3.17 12.23 9.27
C LYS A 37 -1.86 11.67 9.86
N TYR A 38 -1.33 10.60 9.31
CA TYR A 38 -0.07 10.01 9.76
C TYR A 38 1.15 10.53 8.99
N GLY A 39 0.93 11.39 7.99
CA GLY A 39 2.00 11.99 7.19
C GLY A 39 2.44 11.07 6.06
N ILE A 40 1.92 11.32 4.85
CA ILE A 40 2.28 10.55 3.67
C ILE A 40 3.08 11.44 2.73
N SER A 41 4.30 11.00 2.40
CA SER A 41 5.16 11.68 1.44
C SER A 41 5.20 10.87 0.13
N GLU A 42 5.47 11.56 -0.97
CA GLU A 42 5.63 10.89 -2.26
C GLU A 42 7.03 10.29 -2.37
N PHE A 43 7.12 9.07 -2.86
CA PHE A 43 8.38 8.36 -3.06
C PHE A 43 8.44 7.81 -4.48
N ARG A 44 9.65 7.73 -5.02
CA ARG A 44 9.89 7.16 -6.36
C ARG A 44 10.00 5.65 -6.34
N THR A 45 10.27 5.06 -5.16
CA THR A 45 10.38 3.62 -4.99
C THR A 45 9.52 3.18 -3.82
N PRO A 46 8.91 1.97 -3.89
CA PRO A 46 8.03 1.51 -2.82
C PRO A 46 8.78 1.06 -1.57
N MET A 47 10.09 0.78 -1.69
CA MET A 47 10.89 0.26 -0.61
C MET A 47 12.32 0.75 -0.75
N ASP A 48 12.97 1.01 0.38
CA ASP A 48 14.39 1.31 0.40
C ASP A 48 15.16 0.01 0.19
N GLU A 49 15.99 -0.04 -0.87
CA GLU A 49 16.77 -1.24 -1.20
C GLU A 49 17.75 -1.63 -0.11
N ARG A 50 18.17 -0.68 0.72
CA ARG A 50 19.10 -0.92 1.83
C ARG A 50 18.40 -1.45 3.07
N GLN A 51 17.07 -1.45 3.09
CA GLN A 51 16.29 -1.82 4.26
C GLN A 51 15.95 -3.31 4.21
N HIS A 52 16.38 -4.03 5.23
CA HIS A 52 16.03 -5.43 5.41
C HIS A 52 15.26 -5.59 6.71
N TYR A 53 14.18 -6.36 6.67
CA TYR A 53 13.32 -6.60 7.82
C TYR A 53 13.50 -8.03 8.29
N SER A 54 13.69 -8.22 9.59
CA SER A 54 13.88 -9.54 10.19
C SER A 54 13.05 -9.66 11.47
N LYS A 55 12.88 -10.89 11.95
CA LYS A 55 12.14 -11.14 13.19
C LYS A 55 12.80 -10.46 14.40
N SER A 56 14.13 -10.24 14.36
CA SER A 56 14.84 -9.53 15.43
C SER A 56 14.39 -8.07 15.57
N GLN A 57 13.76 -7.50 14.55
CA GLN A 57 13.22 -6.15 14.58
C GLN A 57 11.82 -6.06 15.18
N MET A 58 11.21 -7.20 15.49
CA MET A 58 9.91 -7.23 16.14
C MET A 58 10.04 -6.71 17.57
N ILE A 59 9.08 -5.86 17.95
CA ILE A 59 9.10 -5.25 19.28
C ILE A 59 8.63 -6.25 20.33
N LYS A 60 9.15 -6.10 21.55
CA LYS A 60 8.73 -6.92 22.67
C LYS A 60 7.36 -6.47 23.16
N ALA A 61 6.51 -7.43 23.53
CA ALA A 61 5.21 -7.12 24.11
C ALA A 61 5.38 -6.30 25.38
N GLY A 62 4.53 -5.28 25.56
CA GLY A 62 4.56 -4.41 26.73
C GLY A 62 5.56 -3.27 26.68
N SER A 63 6.38 -3.16 25.63
CA SER A 63 7.28 -2.03 25.46
C SER A 63 6.49 -0.75 25.12
N ALA A 64 7.12 0.43 25.34
CA ALA A 64 6.49 1.70 24.98
C ALA A 64 6.16 1.77 23.49
N GLU A 65 7.04 1.23 22.65
CA GLU A 65 6.79 1.16 21.21
C GLU A 65 5.60 0.26 20.89
N ALA A 66 5.44 -0.88 21.59
CA ALA A 66 4.30 -1.76 21.39
C ALA A 66 2.98 -1.06 21.74
N LEU A 67 2.96 -0.27 22.80
CA LEU A 67 1.77 0.51 23.17
C LEU A 67 1.44 1.56 22.12
N GLN A 68 2.46 2.22 21.56
CA GLN A 68 2.28 3.18 20.47
C GLN A 68 1.74 2.49 19.21
N MET A 69 2.31 1.35 18.85
CA MET A 69 1.88 0.62 17.66
C MET A 69 0.47 0.07 17.81
N ALA A 70 0.02 -0.24 19.02
CA ALA A 70 -1.34 -0.72 19.26
C ALA A 70 -2.41 0.32 18.87
N THR A 71 -2.06 1.61 18.84
CA THR A 71 -2.98 2.67 18.43
C THR A 71 -2.99 2.93 16.93
N LEU A 72 -2.06 2.32 16.18
CA LEU A 72 -1.93 2.53 14.75
C LEU A 72 -2.61 1.39 13.97
N PRO A 73 -3.33 1.71 12.89
CA PRO A 73 -4.06 0.70 12.10
C PRO A 73 -3.14 -0.01 11.09
N TYR A 74 -2.11 -0.70 11.57
CA TYR A 74 -1.16 -1.40 10.71
C TYR A 74 -1.83 -2.50 9.89
N ARG A 75 -2.66 -3.33 10.55
CA ARG A 75 -3.33 -4.45 9.88
C ARG A 75 -4.26 -3.96 8.77
N GLU A 76 -5.00 -2.89 9.02
CA GLU A 76 -5.91 -2.30 8.04
C GLU A 76 -5.13 -1.74 6.85
N LEU A 77 -4.02 -1.05 7.11
CA LEU A 77 -3.18 -0.52 6.05
C LEU A 77 -2.59 -1.64 5.19
N ILE A 78 -2.03 -2.68 5.81
CA ILE A 78 -1.43 -3.81 5.09
C ILE A 78 -2.50 -4.55 4.27
N GLY A 79 -3.68 -4.77 4.84
CA GLY A 79 -4.79 -5.39 4.11
C GLY A 79 -5.19 -4.60 2.87
N SER A 80 -5.25 -3.28 3.00
CA SER A 80 -5.55 -2.39 1.87
C SER A 80 -4.46 -2.42 0.82
N LEU A 81 -3.19 -2.44 1.23
CA LEU A 81 -2.06 -2.51 0.30
C LEU A 81 -2.03 -3.87 -0.42
N LEU A 82 -2.39 -4.96 0.27
CA LEU A 82 -2.52 -6.27 -0.37
C LEU A 82 -3.58 -6.25 -1.46
N TRP A 83 -4.72 -5.62 -1.20
CA TRP A 83 -5.79 -5.51 -2.19
C TRP A 83 -5.29 -4.80 -3.44
N VAL A 84 -4.57 -3.69 -3.27
CA VAL A 84 -4.02 -2.93 -4.41
C VAL A 84 -2.97 -3.77 -5.15
N SER A 85 -2.06 -4.44 -4.44
CA SER A 85 -0.98 -5.20 -5.06
C SER A 85 -1.51 -6.39 -5.85
N ASN A 86 -2.54 -7.07 -5.33
CA ASN A 86 -3.14 -8.22 -5.99
C ASN A 86 -4.08 -7.80 -7.13
N GLY A 87 -4.58 -6.57 -7.10
CA GLY A 87 -5.47 -6.04 -8.13
C GLY A 87 -4.71 -5.53 -9.36
N THR A 88 -4.15 -4.33 -9.26
CA THR A 88 -3.57 -3.64 -10.42
C THR A 88 -2.12 -3.24 -10.27
N ARG A 89 -1.51 -3.46 -9.09
CA ARG A 89 -0.16 -2.96 -8.81
C ARG A 89 0.76 -4.08 -8.33
N PRO A 90 1.13 -5.03 -9.22
CA PRO A 90 2.06 -6.10 -8.87
C PRO A 90 3.48 -5.62 -8.56
N ASP A 91 3.81 -4.39 -8.96
CA ASP A 91 5.10 -3.78 -8.68
C ASP A 91 5.36 -3.57 -7.18
N VAL A 92 4.31 -3.51 -6.34
CA VAL A 92 4.46 -3.37 -4.89
C VAL A 92 4.27 -4.70 -4.14
N THR A 93 4.12 -5.81 -4.85
CA THR A 93 3.85 -7.12 -4.23
C THR A 93 4.95 -7.54 -3.26
N TYR A 94 6.21 -7.40 -3.63
CA TYR A 94 7.32 -7.81 -2.78
C TYR A 94 7.38 -7.02 -1.46
N PRO A 95 7.40 -5.67 -1.47
CA PRO A 95 7.43 -4.93 -0.21
C PRO A 95 6.19 -5.19 0.65
N VAL A 96 5.00 -5.29 0.05
CA VAL A 96 3.78 -5.55 0.82
C VAL A 96 3.82 -6.93 1.45
N ASN A 97 4.21 -7.97 0.71
CA ASN A 97 4.30 -9.32 1.26
C ASN A 97 5.35 -9.41 2.37
N THR A 98 6.46 -8.68 2.24
CA THR A 98 7.46 -8.61 3.29
C THR A 98 6.87 -8.03 4.58
N LEU A 99 6.07 -6.98 4.47
CA LEU A 99 5.46 -6.32 5.62
C LEU A 99 4.33 -7.13 6.25
N THR A 100 3.66 -8.02 5.50
CA THR A 100 2.63 -8.89 6.07
C THR A 100 3.17 -9.83 7.14
N LYS A 101 4.45 -10.20 7.05
CA LYS A 101 5.08 -11.10 8.01
C LYS A 101 5.13 -10.51 9.42
N PHE A 102 4.99 -9.20 9.56
CA PHE A 102 5.09 -8.50 10.84
C PHE A 102 3.72 -8.04 11.37
N THR A 103 2.63 -8.50 10.76
CA THR A 103 1.27 -8.06 11.13
C THR A 103 0.95 -8.37 12.60
N GLY A 104 1.46 -9.49 13.11
CA GLY A 104 1.21 -9.88 14.50
C GLY A 104 1.94 -9.02 15.53
N ASN A 105 3.08 -8.42 15.16
CA ASN A 105 3.89 -7.65 16.08
C ASN A 105 4.74 -6.61 15.31
N PRO A 106 4.10 -5.61 14.70
CA PRO A 106 4.82 -4.63 13.90
C PRO A 106 5.56 -3.61 14.76
N ALA A 107 6.76 -3.21 14.31
CA ALA A 107 7.50 -2.10 14.88
C ALA A 107 7.25 -0.81 14.08
N LEU A 108 7.71 0.33 14.61
CA LEU A 108 7.56 1.61 13.91
C LEU A 108 8.23 1.59 12.53
N ILE A 109 9.34 0.86 12.39
CA ILE A 109 10.03 0.73 11.10
C ILE A 109 9.10 0.10 10.05
N HIS A 110 8.30 -0.88 10.46
CA HIS A 110 7.33 -1.54 9.57
C HIS A 110 6.19 -0.59 9.21
N TRP A 111 5.71 0.20 10.17
CA TRP A 111 4.67 1.19 9.95
C TRP A 111 5.13 2.25 8.94
N ARG A 112 6.34 2.77 9.13
CA ARG A 112 6.90 3.75 8.20
C ARG A 112 7.09 3.18 6.81
N ALA A 113 7.51 1.91 6.73
CA ALA A 113 7.68 1.23 5.44
C ALA A 113 6.34 1.07 4.73
N ALA A 114 5.27 0.75 5.45
CA ALA A 114 3.93 0.65 4.89
C ALA A 114 3.44 2.00 4.38
N LEU A 115 3.66 3.08 5.13
CA LEU A 115 3.32 4.42 4.66
C LEU A 115 4.13 4.82 3.44
N ARG A 116 5.38 4.36 3.33
CA ARG A 116 6.21 4.60 2.15
C ARG A 116 5.62 3.93 0.92
N VAL A 117 5.13 2.69 1.05
CA VAL A 117 4.47 2.00 -0.05
C VAL A 117 3.25 2.80 -0.51
N LEU A 118 2.44 3.28 0.43
CA LEU A 118 1.27 4.09 0.11
C LEU A 118 1.69 5.40 -0.56
N GLY A 119 2.76 6.04 -0.10
CA GLY A 119 3.31 7.25 -0.73
C GLY A 119 3.75 7.01 -2.17
N PHE A 120 4.40 5.87 -2.43
CA PHE A 120 4.77 5.48 -3.79
C PHE A 120 3.53 5.25 -4.66
N LEU A 121 2.52 4.58 -4.12
CA LEU A 121 1.27 4.36 -4.84
C LEU A 121 0.57 5.68 -5.16
N ASN A 122 0.59 6.64 -4.23
CA ASN A 122 0.03 7.96 -4.46
C ASN A 122 0.76 8.70 -5.58
N ALA A 123 2.09 8.63 -5.60
CA ALA A 123 2.90 9.26 -6.65
C ALA A 123 2.68 8.63 -8.02
N THR A 124 2.28 7.35 -8.06
CA THR A 124 2.10 6.59 -9.29
C THR A 124 0.66 6.12 -9.47
N LYS A 125 -0.30 6.82 -8.87
CA LYS A 125 -1.71 6.41 -8.87
C LYS A 125 -2.34 6.32 -10.24
N ASN A 126 -1.75 6.97 -11.23
CA ASN A 126 -2.22 6.93 -12.62
C ASN A 126 -1.83 5.64 -13.35
N TYR A 127 -0.96 4.83 -12.76
CA TYR A 127 -0.56 3.58 -13.39
C TYR A 127 -1.73 2.58 -13.39
N CYS A 128 -1.84 1.82 -14.47
CA CYS A 128 -2.91 0.85 -14.63
C CYS A 128 -2.40 -0.40 -15.33
N ILE A 129 -3.18 -1.48 -15.22
CA ILE A 129 -2.95 -2.70 -15.99
C ILE A 129 -3.60 -2.51 -17.37
N ARG A 130 -2.87 -2.89 -18.35
CA ARG A 130 -3.28 -2.80 -19.73
C ARG A 130 -3.81 -4.14 -20.27
#